data_cf767c61bef07835033fc603c3992c30
#
_entry.id   cf767c61bef07835033fc603c3992c30
#
_cell.length_a   1.000
_cell.length_b   1.000
_cell.length_c   1.000
_cell.angle_alpha   90.00
_cell.angle_beta   90.00
_cell.angle_gamma   90.00
#
_symmetry.space_group_name_H-M   'P 1'
#
loop_
_entity.id
_entity.type
_entity.pdbx_description
1 polymer ?
#
loop_
_entity_poly.entity_id
_entity_poly.type
_entity_poly.pdbx_seq_one_letter_code
_entity_poly.pdbx_strand_id
1 'polypeptide(L)'
;MQHHTQLQNDLSNAAQVISNQITKLNKLSKKFEVMDTHFRKQIVENIKGGNNIRAKALASELVNIHRVHLTTRNMIMSLEVVALRSTIIGEFTIIMDTINPTIDLIKDIEKDISMVIPTAQEVLND
;
A
#
# COMPACT_ATOMS: atom_id res chain seq x y z
N MET A 1 25.12 -6.62 3.64
CA MET A 1 24.72 -5.21 3.66
C MET A 1 24.27 -4.68 2.31
N GLN A 2 24.97 -5.03 1.20
CA GLN A 2 24.51 -4.65 -0.15
C GLN A 2 23.11 -5.18 -0.47
N HIS A 3 22.76 -6.37 0.02
CA HIS A 3 21.45 -6.98 -0.21
C HIS A 3 20.31 -6.16 0.41
N HIS A 4 20.47 -5.67 1.65
CA HIS A 4 19.45 -4.84 2.32
C HIS A 4 19.34 -3.46 1.68
N THR A 5 20.44 -2.88 1.21
CA THR A 5 20.43 -1.60 0.50
C THR A 5 19.64 -1.72 -0.82
N GLN A 6 19.84 -2.83 -1.56
CA GLN A 6 19.11 -3.09 -2.79
C GLN A 6 17.60 -3.25 -2.50
N LEU A 7 17.25 -3.98 -1.43
CA LEU A 7 15.85 -4.15 -1.02
C LEU A 7 15.22 -2.80 -0.67
N GLN A 8 15.93 -1.94 0.08
CA GLN A 8 15.44 -0.61 0.42
C GLN A 8 15.22 0.26 -0.81
N ASN A 9 16.12 0.20 -1.79
CA ASN A 9 15.96 0.92 -3.05
C ASN A 9 14.78 0.41 -3.84
N ASP A 10 14.59 -0.91 -3.91
CA ASP A 10 13.45 -1.53 -4.60
C ASP A 10 12.13 -1.14 -3.95
N LEU A 11 12.07 -1.14 -2.60
CA LEU A 11 10.89 -0.71 -1.85
C LEU A 11 10.58 0.77 -2.06
N SER A 12 11.61 1.62 -2.10
CA SER A 12 11.44 3.05 -2.37
C SER A 12 10.89 3.30 -3.77
N ASN A 13 11.42 2.59 -4.78
CA ASN A 13 10.95 2.69 -6.15
C ASN A 13 9.51 2.19 -6.28
N ALA A 14 9.18 1.08 -5.64
CA ALA A 14 7.83 0.53 -5.63
C ALA A 14 6.85 1.50 -4.97
N ALA A 15 7.24 2.12 -3.83
CA ALA A 15 6.43 3.11 -3.14
C ALA A 15 6.12 4.30 -4.02
N GLN A 16 7.08 4.78 -4.81
CA GLN A 16 6.88 5.89 -5.73
C GLN A 16 5.92 5.53 -6.86
N VAL A 17 6.06 4.33 -7.43
CA VAL A 17 5.14 3.84 -8.47
C VAL A 17 3.72 3.74 -7.92
N ILE A 18 3.55 3.18 -6.73
CA ILE A 18 2.25 3.06 -6.07
C ILE A 18 1.64 4.45 -5.82
N SER A 19 2.42 5.38 -5.29
CA SER A 19 1.98 6.76 -5.04
C SER A 19 1.50 7.43 -6.33
N ASN A 20 2.23 7.26 -7.43
CA ASN A 20 1.85 7.80 -8.74
C ASN A 20 0.55 7.19 -9.24
N GLN A 21 0.34 5.89 -9.06
CA GLN A 21 -0.89 5.21 -9.45
C GLN A 21 -2.08 5.67 -8.61
N ILE A 22 -1.90 5.84 -7.31
CA ILE A 22 -2.93 6.40 -6.41
C ILE A 22 -3.33 7.80 -6.86
N THR A 23 -2.36 8.65 -7.20
CA THR A 23 -2.62 10.00 -7.70
C THR A 23 -3.46 9.97 -8.98
N LYS A 24 -3.13 9.09 -9.94
CA LYS A 24 -3.88 8.93 -11.18
C LYS A 24 -5.31 8.43 -10.93
N LEU A 25 -5.46 7.45 -10.04
CA LEU A 25 -6.77 6.91 -9.68
C LEU A 25 -7.63 7.93 -8.94
N ASN A 26 -7.04 8.77 -8.09
CA ASN A 26 -7.76 9.86 -7.42
C ASN A 26 -8.26 10.90 -8.43
N LYS A 27 -7.48 11.22 -9.44
CA LYS A 27 -7.92 12.12 -10.53
C LYS A 27 -9.08 11.51 -11.30
N LEU A 28 -9.00 10.21 -11.58
CA LEU A 28 -10.08 9.49 -12.28
C LEU A 28 -11.35 9.46 -11.42
N SER A 29 -11.21 9.20 -10.12
CA SER A 29 -12.32 9.22 -9.16
C SER A 29 -13.05 10.59 -9.17
N LYS A 30 -12.29 11.69 -9.19
CA LYS A 30 -12.87 13.04 -9.28
C LYS A 30 -13.60 13.27 -10.60
N LYS A 31 -13.10 12.74 -11.71
CA LYS A 31 -13.79 12.79 -13.00
C LYS A 31 -15.13 12.07 -12.93
N PHE A 32 -15.19 10.91 -12.29
CA PHE A 32 -16.45 10.18 -12.10
C PHE A 32 -17.45 10.96 -11.26
N GLU A 33 -17.00 11.68 -10.21
CA GLU A 33 -17.87 12.54 -9.42
C GLU A 33 -18.49 13.66 -10.26
N VAL A 34 -17.68 14.30 -11.12
CA VAL A 34 -18.16 15.33 -12.04
C VAL A 34 -19.17 14.76 -13.03
N MET A 35 -18.86 13.58 -13.60
CA MET A 35 -19.75 12.88 -14.54
C MET A 35 -21.07 12.53 -13.86
N ASP A 36 -21.04 12.05 -12.62
CA ASP A 36 -22.24 11.73 -11.85
C ASP A 36 -23.17 12.94 -11.75
N THR A 37 -22.64 14.07 -11.33
CA THR A 37 -23.41 15.33 -11.21
C THR A 37 -23.99 15.75 -12.57
N HIS A 38 -23.20 15.67 -13.63
CA HIS A 38 -23.60 16.04 -14.97
C HIS A 38 -24.73 15.13 -15.51
N PHE A 39 -24.57 13.82 -15.36
CA PHE A 39 -25.59 12.85 -15.79
C PHE A 39 -26.90 13.00 -15.02
N ARG A 40 -26.83 13.22 -13.69
CA ARG A 40 -28.03 13.45 -12.88
C ARG A 40 -28.80 14.66 -13.35
N LYS A 41 -28.10 15.75 -13.66
CA LYS A 41 -28.71 16.96 -14.18
C LYS A 41 -29.40 16.71 -15.52
N GLN A 42 -28.72 16.02 -16.44
CA GLN A 42 -29.27 15.68 -17.75
C GLN A 42 -30.49 14.76 -17.63
N ILE A 43 -30.46 13.79 -16.72
CA ILE A 43 -31.59 12.89 -16.47
C ILE A 43 -32.84 13.71 -16.08
N VAL A 44 -32.67 14.61 -15.11
CA VAL A 44 -33.77 15.48 -14.63
C VAL A 44 -34.32 16.35 -15.77
N GLU A 45 -33.43 16.96 -16.56
CA GLU A 45 -33.82 17.81 -17.70
C GLU A 45 -34.58 17.01 -18.75
N ASN A 46 -34.17 15.78 -19.05
CA ASN A 46 -34.87 14.93 -20.03
C ASN A 46 -36.22 14.46 -19.50
N ILE A 47 -36.33 14.15 -18.22
CA ILE A 47 -37.64 13.80 -17.60
C ILE A 47 -38.58 14.99 -17.70
N LYS A 48 -38.15 16.19 -17.34
CA LYS A 48 -38.97 17.41 -17.43
C LYS A 48 -39.36 17.73 -18.85
N GLY A 49 -38.49 17.45 -19.82
CA GLY A 49 -38.77 17.66 -21.24
C GLY A 49 -39.59 16.54 -21.90
N GLY A 50 -39.97 15.50 -21.13
CA GLY A 50 -40.77 14.39 -21.66
C GLY A 50 -39.98 13.36 -22.42
N ASN A 51 -38.65 13.45 -22.44
CA ASN A 51 -37.77 12.49 -23.14
C ASN A 51 -37.35 11.35 -22.23
N ASN A 52 -38.31 10.46 -21.91
CA ASN A 52 -38.06 9.37 -20.96
C ASN A 52 -37.11 8.30 -21.49
N ILE A 53 -37.06 8.09 -22.81
CA ILE A 53 -36.15 7.12 -23.43
C ILE A 53 -34.70 7.54 -23.18
N ARG A 54 -34.40 8.81 -23.45
CA ARG A 54 -33.04 9.35 -23.22
C ARG A 54 -32.70 9.37 -21.72
N ALA A 55 -33.64 9.71 -20.86
CA ALA A 55 -33.45 9.69 -19.42
C ALA A 55 -33.08 8.28 -18.92
N LYS A 56 -33.74 7.23 -19.43
CA LYS A 56 -33.44 5.85 -19.09
C LYS A 56 -32.05 5.43 -19.57
N ALA A 57 -31.66 5.83 -20.78
CA ALA A 57 -30.33 5.54 -21.33
C ALA A 57 -29.23 6.19 -20.48
N LEU A 58 -29.44 7.45 -20.08
CA LEU A 58 -28.51 8.17 -19.21
C LEU A 58 -28.44 7.54 -17.80
N ALA A 59 -29.57 7.10 -17.27
CA ALA A 59 -29.61 6.43 -15.97
C ALA A 59 -28.85 5.10 -16.00
N SER A 60 -28.98 4.32 -17.07
CA SER A 60 -28.22 3.07 -17.27
C SER A 60 -26.73 3.33 -17.32
N GLU A 61 -26.31 4.38 -18.01
CA GLU A 61 -24.90 4.78 -18.09
C GLU A 61 -24.40 5.24 -16.72
N LEU A 62 -25.21 5.96 -15.95
CA LEU A 62 -24.86 6.38 -14.60
C LEU A 62 -24.60 5.19 -13.67
N VAL A 63 -25.38 4.11 -13.80
CA VAL A 63 -25.14 2.86 -13.04
C VAL A 63 -23.77 2.29 -13.39
N ASN A 64 -23.38 2.28 -14.65
CA ASN A 64 -22.07 1.82 -15.09
C ASN A 64 -20.94 2.70 -14.53
N ILE A 65 -21.13 4.01 -14.55
CA ILE A 65 -20.18 4.97 -13.98
C ILE A 65 -19.99 4.72 -12.48
N HIS A 66 -21.06 4.49 -11.74
CA HIS A 66 -21.00 4.18 -10.31
C HIS A 66 -20.22 2.88 -10.05
N ARG A 67 -20.42 1.87 -10.87
CA ARG A 67 -19.73 0.59 -10.74
C ARG A 67 -18.23 0.76 -10.96
N VAL A 68 -17.83 1.46 -12.01
CA VAL A 68 -16.42 1.74 -12.30
C VAL A 68 -15.80 2.62 -11.24
N HIS A 69 -16.54 3.61 -10.74
CA HIS A 69 -16.09 4.48 -9.66
C HIS A 69 -15.82 3.68 -8.37
N LEU A 70 -16.74 2.77 -8.00
CA LEU A 70 -16.54 1.91 -6.85
C LEU A 70 -15.30 1.02 -7.02
N THR A 71 -15.11 0.43 -8.21
CA THR A 71 -13.93 -0.36 -8.52
C THR A 71 -12.65 0.48 -8.38
N THR A 72 -12.66 1.71 -8.87
CA THR A 72 -11.53 2.64 -8.77
C THR A 72 -11.19 2.94 -7.31
N ARG A 73 -12.19 3.21 -6.47
CA ARG A 73 -11.99 3.44 -5.04
C ARG A 73 -11.44 2.21 -4.33
N ASN A 74 -11.91 1.02 -4.68
CA ASN A 74 -11.39 -0.22 -4.13
C ASN A 74 -9.93 -0.46 -4.54
N MET A 75 -9.56 -0.12 -5.76
CA MET A 75 -8.17 -0.17 -6.23
C MET A 75 -7.27 0.79 -5.44
N ILE A 76 -7.73 2.01 -5.17
CA ILE A 76 -7.01 2.99 -4.35
C ILE A 76 -6.75 2.41 -2.96
N MET A 77 -7.78 1.86 -2.32
CA MET A 77 -7.65 1.25 -0.99
C MET A 77 -6.66 0.10 -0.98
N SER A 78 -6.70 -0.76 -1.99
CA SER A 78 -5.76 -1.88 -2.13
C SER A 78 -4.33 -1.41 -2.27
N LEU A 79 -4.09 -0.36 -3.07
CA LEU A 79 -2.76 0.22 -3.25
C LEU A 79 -2.26 0.90 -1.98
N GLU A 80 -3.14 1.56 -1.23
CA GLU A 80 -2.80 2.15 0.07
C GLU A 80 -2.34 1.10 1.07
N VAL A 81 -3.01 -0.06 1.09
CA VAL A 81 -2.60 -1.19 1.95
C VAL A 81 -1.24 -1.73 1.53
N VAL A 82 -1.00 -1.89 0.23
CA VAL A 82 0.31 -2.33 -0.28
C VAL A 82 1.41 -1.33 0.08
N ALA A 83 1.13 -0.03 -0.06
CA ALA A 83 2.07 1.02 0.32
C ALA A 83 2.42 0.96 1.82
N LEU A 84 1.42 0.76 2.67
CA LEU A 84 1.61 0.61 4.11
C LEU A 84 2.47 -0.61 4.44
N ARG A 85 2.19 -1.75 3.82
CA ARG A 85 2.97 -2.98 4.01
C ARG A 85 4.43 -2.78 3.58
N SER A 86 4.66 -2.11 2.45
CA SER A 86 6.01 -1.80 1.96
C SER A 86 6.77 -0.92 2.95
N THR A 87 6.12 0.07 3.55
CA THR A 87 6.71 0.93 4.58
C THR A 87 7.10 0.11 5.81
N ILE A 88 6.22 -0.77 6.27
CA ILE A 88 6.49 -1.64 7.44
C ILE A 88 7.67 -2.57 7.16
N ILE A 89 7.72 -3.17 5.96
CA ILE A 89 8.85 -4.03 5.56
C ILE A 89 10.16 -3.24 5.55
N GLY A 90 10.13 -2.00 5.03
CA GLY A 90 11.30 -1.14 5.02
C GLY A 90 11.80 -0.81 6.42
N GLU A 91 10.92 -0.44 7.32
CA GLU A 91 11.24 -0.17 8.72
C GLU A 91 11.78 -1.41 9.42
N PHE A 92 11.15 -2.56 9.21
CA PHE A 92 11.59 -3.83 9.77
C PHE A 92 13.00 -4.19 9.30
N THR A 93 13.30 -3.98 8.01
CA THR A 93 14.63 -4.23 7.45
C THR A 93 15.69 -3.37 8.12
N ILE A 94 15.40 -2.09 8.36
CA ILE A 94 16.31 -1.17 9.06
C ILE A 94 16.57 -1.66 10.48
N ILE A 95 15.53 -2.09 11.18
CA ILE A 95 15.67 -2.64 12.55
C ILE A 95 16.53 -3.90 12.54
N MET A 96 16.30 -4.81 11.60
CA MET A 96 17.09 -6.05 11.48
C MET A 96 18.55 -5.76 11.18
N ASP A 97 18.85 -4.75 10.37
CA ASP A 97 20.24 -4.33 10.08
C ASP A 97 20.95 -3.83 11.35
N THR A 98 20.19 -3.24 12.27
CA THR A 98 20.72 -2.78 13.55
C THR A 98 20.91 -3.93 14.54
N ILE A 99 19.96 -4.87 14.56
CA ILE A 99 19.95 -5.99 15.52
C ILE A 99 21.02 -7.03 15.17
N ASN A 100 21.20 -7.37 13.90
CA ASN A 100 22.13 -8.42 13.47
C ASN A 100 23.56 -8.22 13.97
N PRO A 101 24.18 -7.03 13.84
CA PRO A 101 25.50 -6.78 14.43
C PRO A 101 25.52 -6.93 15.95
N THR A 102 24.43 -6.56 16.64
CA THR A 102 24.32 -6.69 18.08
C THR A 102 24.26 -8.16 18.50
N ILE A 103 23.53 -9.00 17.77
CA ILE A 103 23.46 -10.45 18.00
C ILE A 103 24.86 -11.07 17.82
N ASP A 104 25.56 -10.70 16.77
CA ASP A 104 26.92 -11.21 16.51
C ASP A 104 27.87 -10.80 17.62
N LEU A 105 27.77 -9.58 18.14
CA LEU A 105 28.58 -9.12 19.26
C LEU A 105 28.28 -9.92 20.53
N ILE A 106 27.02 -10.22 20.80
CA ILE A 106 26.61 -11.04 21.96
C ILE A 106 27.19 -12.45 21.84
N LYS A 107 27.14 -13.05 20.66
CA LYS A 107 27.73 -14.38 20.40
C LYS A 107 29.25 -14.38 20.61
N ASP A 108 29.94 -13.33 20.19
CA ASP A 108 31.37 -13.19 20.40
C ASP A 108 31.72 -13.06 21.89
N ILE A 109 30.93 -12.30 22.64
CA ILE A 109 31.09 -12.16 24.10
C ILE A 109 30.86 -13.51 24.79
N GLU A 110 29.82 -14.25 24.43
CA GLU A 110 29.54 -15.58 24.98
C GLU A 110 30.71 -16.55 24.72
N LYS A 111 31.25 -16.52 23.52
CA LYS A 111 32.40 -17.32 23.15
C LYS A 111 33.64 -16.98 24.01
N ASP A 112 33.91 -15.69 24.17
CA ASP A 112 35.04 -15.22 24.98
C ASP A 112 34.91 -15.65 26.45
N ILE A 113 33.69 -15.55 27.00
CA ILE A 113 33.39 -16.00 28.37
C ILE A 113 33.61 -17.51 28.50
N SER A 114 33.15 -18.30 27.52
CA SER A 114 33.32 -19.75 27.50
C SER A 114 34.79 -20.16 27.46
N MET A 115 35.64 -19.39 26.80
CA MET A 115 37.10 -19.67 26.74
C MET A 115 37.80 -19.30 28.03
N VAL A 116 37.36 -18.25 28.74
CA VAL A 116 37.99 -17.75 29.97
C VAL A 116 37.51 -18.49 31.22
N ILE A 117 36.19 -18.87 31.24
CA ILE A 117 35.56 -19.53 32.40
C ILE A 117 34.82 -20.77 31.90
N PRO A 118 35.51 -21.90 31.64
CA PRO A 118 34.87 -23.13 31.15
C PRO A 118 33.79 -23.69 32.08
N THR A 119 33.95 -23.54 33.37
CA THR A 119 32.97 -23.98 34.36
C THR A 119 31.65 -23.23 34.31
N ALA A 120 31.65 -21.96 33.93
CA ALA A 120 30.43 -21.19 33.76
C ALA A 120 29.56 -21.73 32.62
N GLN A 121 30.17 -22.25 31.56
CA GLN A 121 29.44 -22.85 30.47
C GLN A 121 28.76 -24.17 30.86
N GLU A 122 29.42 -24.99 31.66
CA GLU A 122 28.83 -26.22 32.21
C GLU A 122 27.58 -25.94 33.05
N VAL A 123 27.61 -24.89 33.88
CA VAL A 123 26.45 -24.47 34.66
C VAL A 123 25.32 -23.97 33.80
N LEU A 124 25.61 -23.24 32.72
CA LEU A 124 24.62 -22.72 31.79
C LEU A 124 23.97 -23.81 30.94
N ASN A 125 24.67 -24.92 30.69
CA ASN A 125 24.15 -26.04 29.89
C ASN A 125 23.32 -27.03 30.70
N ASP A 126 23.44 -27.03 32.01
CA ASP A 126 22.64 -27.84 32.91
C ASP A 126 21.26 -27.21 33.14
#